data_c0da79dad8a6e82357594a64239442d1
#
_entry.id   c0da79dad8a6e82357594a64239442d1
#
_cell.length_a   1.000
_cell.length_b   1.000
_cell.length_c   1.000
_cell.angle_alpha   90.00
_cell.angle_beta   90.00
_cell.angle_gamma   90.00
#
_symmetry.space_group_name_H-M   'P 1'
#
loop_
_entity.id
_entity.type
_entity.pdbx_description
1 polymer ?
#
loop_
_entity_poly.entity_id
_entity_poly.type
_entity_poly.pdbx_seq_one_letter_code
_entity_poly.pdbx_strand_id
1 'polypeptide(L)'
;SKGTRMPLIGDTPTIAEQGVPGFESGTWQGVRVARGTPDAVVQRLNKELIAVIRSADIRSRLAGQGAEVVTMTPAEEEQFFAKERARWAQVVNAANIKLD
;
A
#
# COMPACT_ATOMS: atom_id res chain seq x y z
N SER A 1 -11.10 -4.04 -0.63
CA SER A 1 -11.43 -3.91 -2.06
C SER A 1 -10.55 -2.84 -2.66
N LYS A 2 -9.97 -3.11 -3.82
CA LYS A 2 -9.23 -2.14 -4.62
C LYS A 2 -10.16 -1.33 -5.52
N GLY A 3 -9.68 -0.19 -6.00
CA GLY A 3 -10.36 0.58 -7.04
C GLY A 3 -10.41 -0.13 -8.40
N THR A 4 -9.59 -1.16 -8.61
CA THR A 4 -9.54 -2.00 -9.81
C THR A 4 -9.79 -3.46 -9.47
N ARG A 5 -10.34 -4.22 -10.44
CA ARG A 5 -10.54 -5.67 -10.30
C ARG A 5 -9.22 -6.40 -10.11
N MET A 6 -9.22 -7.41 -9.25
CA MET A 6 -8.03 -8.21 -8.96
C MET A 6 -7.95 -9.41 -9.90
N PRO A 7 -6.81 -9.60 -10.62
CA PRO A 7 -6.66 -10.72 -11.54
C PRO A 7 -6.87 -12.09 -10.91
N LEU A 8 -6.54 -12.24 -9.61
CA LEU A 8 -6.65 -13.51 -8.89
C LEU A 8 -8.09 -14.02 -8.74
N ILE A 9 -9.07 -13.12 -8.73
CA ILE A 9 -10.50 -13.44 -8.57
C ILE A 9 -11.32 -13.16 -9.84
N GLY A 10 -10.63 -13.02 -10.97
CA GLY A 10 -11.22 -12.90 -12.29
C GLY A 10 -12.11 -11.68 -12.46
N ASP A 11 -13.30 -11.90 -12.98
CA ASP A 11 -14.25 -10.83 -13.33
C ASP A 11 -15.12 -10.34 -12.16
N THR A 12 -14.77 -10.71 -10.91
CA THR A 12 -15.50 -10.23 -9.74
C THR A 12 -15.45 -8.70 -9.67
N PRO A 13 -16.59 -8.01 -9.70
CA PRO A 13 -16.62 -6.55 -9.70
C PRO A 13 -16.17 -6.00 -8.35
N THR A 14 -15.62 -4.79 -8.36
CA THR A 14 -15.22 -4.07 -7.16
C THR A 14 -16.47 -3.57 -6.40
N ILE A 15 -16.31 -3.24 -5.11
CA ILE A 15 -17.37 -2.62 -4.32
C ILE A 15 -17.77 -1.26 -4.93
N ALA A 16 -16.81 -0.52 -5.49
CA ALA A 16 -17.10 0.73 -6.17
C ALA A 16 -18.02 0.54 -7.37
N GLU A 17 -17.81 -0.50 -8.17
CA GLU A 17 -18.67 -0.86 -9.32
C GLU A 17 -20.08 -1.33 -8.89
N GLN A 18 -20.21 -1.81 -7.65
CA GLN A 18 -21.47 -2.31 -7.11
C GLN A 18 -22.30 -1.28 -6.32
N GLY A 19 -22.02 0.00 -6.49
CA GLY A 19 -22.86 1.08 -5.98
C GLY A 19 -22.26 1.91 -4.85
N VAL A 20 -20.97 1.75 -4.56
CA VAL A 20 -20.25 2.61 -3.60
C VAL A 20 -19.10 3.31 -4.34
N PRO A 21 -19.38 4.34 -5.16
CA PRO A 21 -18.35 4.99 -5.96
C PRO A 21 -17.19 5.51 -5.11
N GLY A 22 -15.97 5.29 -5.59
CA GLY A 22 -14.75 5.72 -4.89
C GLY A 22 -14.36 4.88 -3.67
N PHE A 23 -15.10 3.82 -3.37
CA PHE A 23 -14.72 2.92 -2.28
C PHE A 23 -13.44 2.16 -2.62
N GLU A 24 -12.44 2.37 -1.80
CA GLU A 24 -11.20 1.62 -1.83
C GLU A 24 -10.73 1.34 -0.41
N SER A 25 -10.47 0.08 -0.10
CA SER A 25 -9.94 -0.34 1.19
C SER A 25 -9.01 -1.54 1.00
N GLY A 26 -7.90 -1.51 1.67
CA GLY A 26 -6.91 -2.57 1.64
C GLY A 26 -5.86 -2.37 2.72
N THR A 27 -5.07 -3.40 2.93
CA THR A 27 -3.87 -3.33 3.75
C THR A 27 -2.66 -3.11 2.86
N TRP A 28 -1.67 -2.46 3.38
CA TRP A 28 -0.37 -2.29 2.75
C TRP A 28 0.74 -2.64 3.74
N GLN A 29 1.86 -3.07 3.20
CA GLN A 29 3.06 -3.38 3.98
C GLN A 29 4.24 -2.64 3.36
N GLY A 30 5.12 -2.12 4.20
CA GLY A 30 6.29 -1.37 3.76
C GLY A 30 7.46 -1.57 4.72
N VAL A 31 8.65 -1.20 4.28
CA VAL A 31 9.87 -1.23 5.08
C VAL A 31 10.23 0.20 5.47
N ARG A 32 10.45 0.42 6.75
CA ARG A 32 10.84 1.72 7.29
C ARG A 32 12.16 1.65 8.03
N VAL A 33 12.86 2.75 8.03
CA VAL A 33 14.11 2.94 8.76
C VAL A 33 13.91 3.96 9.89
N ALA A 34 14.82 3.97 10.86
CA ALA A 34 14.79 4.93 11.95
C ALA A 34 14.93 6.37 11.43
N ARG A 35 14.32 7.31 12.17
CA ARG A 35 14.52 8.74 11.90
C ARG A 35 16.00 9.10 12.03
N GLY A 36 16.51 9.93 11.11
CA GLY A 36 17.90 10.34 11.08
C GLY A 36 18.83 9.35 10.36
N THR A 37 18.30 8.28 9.75
CA THR A 37 19.10 7.46 8.84
C THR A 37 19.60 8.32 7.69
N PRO A 38 20.92 8.28 7.36
CA PRO A 38 21.47 9.09 6.27
C PRO A 38 20.79 8.82 4.92
N ASP A 39 20.52 9.86 4.16
CA ASP A 39 19.83 9.76 2.87
C ASP A 39 20.48 8.77 1.89
N ALA A 40 21.81 8.71 1.84
CA ALA A 40 22.52 7.74 1.01
C ALA A 40 22.18 6.29 1.36
N VAL A 41 21.97 5.98 2.64
CA VAL A 41 21.55 4.65 3.10
C VAL A 41 20.10 4.38 2.71
N VAL A 42 19.22 5.36 2.90
CA VAL A 42 17.79 5.27 2.51
C VAL A 42 17.67 5.00 1.00
N GLN A 43 18.37 5.76 0.17
CA GLN A 43 18.35 5.60 -1.28
C GLN A 43 18.87 4.22 -1.72
N ARG A 44 19.96 3.76 -1.11
CA ARG A 44 20.51 2.44 -1.41
C ARG A 44 19.53 1.33 -1.02
N LEU A 45 18.96 1.36 0.18
CA LEU A 45 17.96 0.40 0.63
C LEU A 45 16.75 0.39 -0.29
N ASN A 46 16.23 1.55 -0.65
CA ASN A 46 15.09 1.66 -1.57
C ASN A 46 15.39 0.99 -2.91
N LYS A 47 16.56 1.29 -3.51
CA LYS A 47 16.99 0.68 -4.78
C LYS A 47 17.06 -0.84 -4.69
N GLU A 48 17.73 -1.37 -3.65
CA GLU A 48 17.92 -2.82 -3.49
C GLU A 48 16.57 -3.52 -3.19
N LEU A 49 15.73 -2.95 -2.35
CA LEU A 49 14.40 -3.48 -2.06
C LEU A 49 13.52 -3.50 -3.32
N ILE A 50 13.51 -2.43 -4.12
CA ILE A 50 12.79 -2.40 -5.39
C ILE A 50 13.28 -3.51 -6.32
N ALA A 51 14.58 -3.74 -6.42
CA ALA A 51 15.14 -4.80 -7.24
C ALA A 51 14.65 -6.19 -6.77
N VAL A 52 14.65 -6.44 -5.46
CA VAL A 52 14.18 -7.70 -4.87
C VAL A 52 12.69 -7.92 -5.12
N ILE A 53 11.83 -6.94 -4.81
CA ILE A 53 10.38 -7.12 -4.94
C ILE A 53 9.90 -7.19 -6.40
N ARG A 54 10.72 -6.69 -7.35
CA ARG A 54 10.46 -6.81 -8.78
C ARG A 54 10.92 -8.12 -9.38
N SER A 55 11.69 -8.94 -8.64
CA SER A 55 12.14 -10.25 -9.13
C SER A 55 10.93 -11.16 -9.41
N ALA A 56 11.06 -12.03 -10.43
CA ALA A 56 9.95 -12.87 -10.85
C ALA A 56 9.46 -13.82 -9.74
N ASP A 57 10.38 -14.37 -8.94
CA ASP A 57 10.05 -15.27 -7.83
C ASP A 57 9.22 -14.53 -6.76
N ILE A 58 9.67 -13.38 -6.28
CA ILE A 58 8.96 -12.62 -5.25
C ILE A 58 7.61 -12.12 -5.76
N ARG A 59 7.55 -11.62 -6.99
CA ARG A 59 6.27 -11.20 -7.59
C ARG A 59 5.27 -12.34 -7.67
N SER A 60 5.72 -13.53 -8.08
CA SER A 60 4.86 -14.72 -8.18
C SER A 60 4.32 -15.13 -6.81
N ARG A 61 5.18 -15.14 -5.79
CA ARG A 61 4.76 -15.47 -4.40
C ARG A 61 3.74 -14.46 -3.85
N LEU A 62 4.00 -13.18 -4.03
CA LEU A 62 3.10 -12.12 -3.58
C LEU A 62 1.75 -12.16 -4.32
N ALA A 63 1.78 -12.37 -5.64
CA ALA A 63 0.56 -12.52 -6.43
C ALA A 63 -0.28 -13.72 -5.97
N GLY A 64 0.34 -14.85 -5.64
CA GLY A 64 -0.34 -16.02 -5.09
C GLY A 64 -1.00 -15.77 -3.72
N GLN A 65 -0.57 -14.74 -2.99
CA GLN A 65 -1.18 -14.29 -1.74
C GLN A 65 -2.19 -13.15 -1.94
N GLY A 66 -2.49 -12.78 -3.18
CA GLY A 66 -3.37 -11.66 -3.50
C GLY A 66 -2.74 -10.29 -3.25
N ALA A 67 -1.42 -10.23 -3.06
CA ALA A 67 -0.70 -8.98 -2.88
C ALA A 67 -0.17 -8.45 -4.21
N GLU A 68 -0.27 -7.14 -4.39
CA GLU A 68 0.25 -6.43 -5.55
C GLU A 68 1.52 -5.67 -5.18
N VAL A 69 2.53 -5.79 -6.03
CA VAL A 69 3.79 -5.08 -5.85
C VAL A 69 3.63 -3.63 -6.30
N VAL A 70 3.81 -2.71 -5.38
CA VAL A 70 3.89 -1.28 -5.64
C VAL A 70 5.30 -0.81 -5.30
N THR A 71 5.89 -0.01 -6.18
CA THR A 71 7.22 0.56 -5.95
C THR A 71 7.13 2.08 -5.91
N MET A 72 7.71 2.67 -4.89
CA MET A 72 7.71 4.11 -4.65
C MET A 72 9.11 4.59 -4.32
N THR A 73 9.41 5.82 -4.68
CA THR A 73 10.55 6.55 -4.12
C THR A 73 10.25 6.93 -2.67
N PRO A 74 11.26 7.23 -1.84
CA PRO A 74 11.02 7.69 -0.48
C PRO A 74 10.09 8.91 -0.38
N ALA A 75 10.17 9.83 -1.34
CA ALA A 75 9.31 11.01 -1.39
C ALA A 75 7.84 10.66 -1.71
N GLU A 76 7.61 9.75 -2.67
CA GLU A 76 6.27 9.28 -3.00
C GLU A 76 5.66 8.49 -1.84
N GLU A 77 6.47 7.69 -1.14
CA GLU A 77 6.03 6.97 0.04
C GLU A 77 5.58 7.93 1.16
N GLU A 78 6.33 8.99 1.43
CA GLU A 78 5.94 9.98 2.45
C GLU A 78 4.62 10.68 2.11
N GLN A 79 4.40 11.01 0.83
CA GLN A 79 3.13 11.57 0.37
C GLN A 79 1.99 10.57 0.52
N PHE A 80 2.21 9.30 0.20
CA PHE A 80 1.24 8.24 0.39
C PHE A 80 0.83 8.13 1.86
N PHE A 81 1.78 8.08 2.79
CA PHE A 81 1.51 8.01 4.22
C PHE A 81 0.80 9.25 4.76
N ALA A 82 1.11 10.43 4.26
CA ALA A 82 0.40 11.64 4.65
C ALA A 82 -1.09 11.57 4.29
N LYS A 83 -1.40 11.10 3.09
CA LYS A 83 -2.78 10.88 2.62
C LYS A 83 -3.49 9.81 3.44
N GLU A 84 -2.85 8.67 3.68
CA GLU A 84 -3.42 7.57 4.48
C GLU A 84 -3.72 8.03 5.92
N ARG A 85 -2.81 8.74 6.57
CA ARG A 85 -3.05 9.29 7.91
C ARG A 85 -4.26 10.22 7.93
N ALA A 86 -4.37 11.13 6.97
CA ALA A 86 -5.51 12.04 6.90
C ALA A 86 -6.84 11.29 6.69
N ARG A 87 -6.85 10.33 5.79
CA ARG A 87 -8.01 9.47 5.51
C ARG A 87 -8.46 8.69 6.74
N TRP A 88 -7.53 7.99 7.38
CA TRP A 88 -7.86 7.18 8.55
C TRP A 88 -8.22 8.02 9.77
N ALA A 89 -7.65 9.21 9.95
CA ALA A 89 -8.07 10.14 10.98
C ALA A 89 -9.55 10.52 10.83
N GLN A 90 -10.03 10.74 9.60
CA GLN A 90 -11.46 11.00 9.35
C GLN A 90 -12.33 9.81 9.74
N VAL A 91 -11.93 8.59 9.37
CA VAL A 91 -12.67 7.36 9.70
C VAL A 91 -12.72 7.15 11.22
N VAL A 92 -11.60 7.28 11.92
CA VAL A 92 -11.51 7.13 13.37
C VAL A 92 -12.41 8.13 14.08
N ASN A 93 -12.38 9.39 13.65
CA ASN A 93 -13.23 10.45 14.22
C ASN A 93 -14.72 10.21 13.93
N ALA A 94 -15.08 9.88 12.69
CA ALA A 94 -16.47 9.62 12.30
C ALA A 94 -17.08 8.41 13.02
N ALA A 95 -16.28 7.37 13.21
CA ALA A 95 -16.69 6.13 13.90
C ALA A 95 -16.54 6.21 15.43
N ASN A 96 -16.06 7.36 15.97
CA ASN A 96 -15.79 7.56 17.40
C ASN A 96 -14.94 6.42 18.03
N ILE A 97 -13.94 5.94 17.28
CA ILE A 97 -13.04 4.87 17.75
C ILE A 97 -12.10 5.46 18.80
N LYS A 98 -12.13 4.88 19.99
CA LYS A 98 -11.23 5.22 21.11
C LYS A 98 -10.30 4.04 21.36
N LEU A 99 -9.05 4.34 21.66
CA LEU A 99 -8.11 3.35 22.19
C LEU A 99 -8.33 3.28 23.70
N ASP A 100 -8.63 2.09 24.19
CA ASP A 100 -8.69 1.81 25.63
C ASP A 100 -7.30 1.81 26.23
#